data_d38625c954b288f7a1da05815f2d6715
#
_entry.id   d38625c954b288f7a1da05815f2d6715
#
_cell.length_a   1.000
_cell.length_b   1.000
_cell.length_c   1.000
_cell.angle_alpha   90.00
_cell.angle_beta   90.00
_cell.angle_gamma   90.00
#
_symmetry.space_group_name_H-M   'P 1'
#
loop_
_entity.id
_entity.type
_entity.pdbx_description
1 polymer ?
#
loop_
_entity_poly.entity_id
_entity_poly.type
_entity_poly.pdbx_seq_one_letter_code
_entity_poly.pdbx_strand_id
1 'polypeptide(L)'
;MRIASVPSWKFADVVVANSVWGSNRSHFSKWEPSETLVLLVGKEGVLVATVSGTPFTSNQMVWEEDLYEYRIPVHVDKVLRGTAGVTAGQAVRVALAVGLGGYYGAYIMSQSKLPDEVEELVKTVL
;
A
#
# COMPACT_ATOMS: atom_id res chain seq x y z
N MET A 1 -4.88 -3.33 8.60
CA MET A 1 -3.97 -3.37 7.42
C MET A 1 -4.76 -3.20 6.15
N ARG A 2 -4.20 -2.44 5.22
CA ARG A 2 -4.75 -2.26 3.87
C ARG A 2 -3.68 -2.61 2.85
N ILE A 3 -4.10 -3.15 1.70
CA ILE A 3 -3.20 -3.51 0.60
C ILE A 3 -3.56 -2.66 -0.60
N ALA A 4 -2.56 -2.12 -1.26
CA ALA A 4 -2.71 -1.44 -2.54
C ALA A 4 -1.59 -1.89 -3.48
N SER A 5 -1.70 -1.57 -4.74
CA SER A 5 -0.66 -1.85 -5.72
C SER A 5 -0.28 -0.61 -6.50
N VAL A 6 0.99 -0.54 -6.86
CA VAL A 6 1.52 0.48 -7.75
C VAL A 6 2.27 -0.21 -8.89
N PRO A 7 2.35 0.40 -10.08
CA PRO A 7 2.88 -0.29 -11.25
C PRO A 7 4.40 -0.50 -11.22
N SER A 8 5.14 0.36 -10.54
CA SER A 8 6.61 0.34 -10.59
C SER A 8 7.23 1.06 -9.40
N TRP A 9 8.54 0.86 -9.22
CA TRP A 9 9.31 1.61 -8.22
C TRP A 9 9.33 3.11 -8.49
N LYS A 10 9.21 3.54 -9.73
CA LYS A 10 9.13 4.97 -10.05
C LYS A 10 7.98 5.64 -9.27
N PHE A 11 6.82 4.97 -9.20
CA PHE A 11 5.67 5.45 -8.44
C PHE A 11 5.92 5.32 -6.93
N ALA A 12 6.40 4.16 -6.48
CA ALA A 12 6.64 3.90 -5.06
C ALA A 12 7.72 4.81 -4.47
N ASP A 13 8.75 5.17 -5.24
CA ASP A 13 9.81 6.06 -4.80
C ASP A 13 9.29 7.46 -4.46
N VAL A 14 8.22 7.91 -5.10
CA VAL A 14 7.55 9.18 -4.75
C VAL A 14 6.93 9.08 -3.35
N VAL A 15 6.32 7.93 -3.02
CA VAL A 15 5.79 7.68 -1.67
C VAL A 15 6.91 7.76 -0.63
N VAL A 16 8.04 7.12 -0.91
CA VAL A 16 9.20 7.16 -0.01
C VAL A 16 9.73 8.58 0.16
N ALA A 17 9.89 9.31 -0.93
CA ALA A 17 10.47 10.66 -0.91
C ALA A 17 9.56 11.69 -0.22
N ASN A 18 8.25 11.54 -0.31
CA ASN A 18 7.30 12.53 0.18
C ASN A 18 6.53 12.09 1.44
N SER A 19 6.72 10.85 1.89
CA SER A 19 6.01 10.30 3.06
C SER A 19 4.49 10.45 2.95
N VAL A 20 3.96 10.15 1.77
CA VAL A 20 2.54 10.35 1.47
C VAL A 20 2.02 9.27 0.52
N TRP A 21 0.81 8.81 0.74
CA TRP A 21 0.03 8.00 -0.18
C TRP A 21 -1.06 8.85 -0.79
N GLY A 22 -1.40 8.62 -2.04
CA GLY A 22 -2.32 9.46 -2.77
C GLY A 22 -3.36 8.68 -3.57
N SER A 23 -4.50 9.34 -3.82
CA SER A 23 -5.59 8.83 -4.63
C SER A 23 -6.30 9.99 -5.32
N ASN A 24 -6.90 9.73 -6.47
CA ASN A 24 -7.80 10.69 -7.11
C ASN A 24 -9.28 10.33 -6.90
N ARG A 25 -9.57 9.31 -6.10
CA ARG A 25 -10.94 8.83 -5.82
C ARG A 25 -11.23 8.74 -4.32
N SER A 26 -10.33 8.12 -3.55
CA SER A 26 -10.53 7.90 -2.12
C SER A 26 -10.16 9.14 -1.33
N HIS A 27 -11.04 9.58 -0.44
CA HIS A 27 -10.77 10.67 0.50
C HIS A 27 -10.07 10.19 1.77
N PHE A 28 -9.81 8.88 1.88
CA PHE A 28 -9.19 8.25 3.06
C PHE A 28 -9.99 8.48 4.37
N SER A 29 -11.29 8.75 4.27
CA SER A 29 -12.12 9.12 5.43
C SER A 29 -12.24 8.01 6.49
N LYS A 30 -12.04 6.75 6.08
CA LYS A 30 -12.11 5.59 6.97
C LYS A 30 -10.75 5.10 7.44
N TRP A 31 -9.67 5.73 6.97
CA TRP A 31 -8.32 5.36 7.34
C TRP A 31 -7.96 6.02 8.66
N GLU A 32 -7.31 5.28 9.55
CA GLU A 32 -6.95 5.75 10.87
C GLU A 32 -5.44 5.77 11.05
N PRO A 33 -4.90 6.68 11.88
CA PRO A 33 -3.49 6.63 12.25
C PRO A 33 -3.12 5.26 12.83
N SER A 34 -1.89 4.86 12.61
CA SER A 34 -1.34 3.56 13.01
C SER A 34 -1.80 2.36 12.18
N GLU A 35 -2.69 2.52 11.21
CA GLU A 35 -2.98 1.45 10.26
C GLU A 35 -1.75 1.18 9.39
N THR A 36 -1.52 -0.09 9.07
CA THR A 36 -0.46 -0.50 8.14
C THR A 36 -0.98 -0.48 6.72
N LEU A 37 -0.18 0.11 5.82
CA LEU A 37 -0.39 0.06 4.37
C LEU A 37 0.73 -0.75 3.74
N VAL A 38 0.38 -1.79 3.00
CA VAL A 38 1.32 -2.59 2.23
C VAL A 38 1.10 -2.27 0.76
N LEU A 39 2.15 -1.79 0.09
CA LEU A 39 2.13 -1.53 -1.35
C LEU A 39 2.86 -2.65 -2.08
N LEU A 40 2.14 -3.34 -2.96
CA LEU A 40 2.73 -4.27 -3.89
C LEU A 40 3.25 -3.48 -5.09
N VAL A 41 4.56 -3.49 -5.29
CA VAL A 41 5.22 -2.72 -6.36
C VAL A 41 5.38 -3.61 -7.58
N GLY A 42 4.34 -3.68 -8.42
CA GLY A 42 4.30 -4.62 -9.52
C GLY A 42 4.60 -6.04 -9.02
N LYS A 43 5.47 -6.75 -9.73
CA LYS A 43 6.01 -8.04 -9.29
C LYS A 43 7.43 -7.91 -8.72
N GLU A 44 7.89 -6.68 -8.48
CA GLU A 44 9.29 -6.36 -8.21
C GLU A 44 9.58 -6.13 -6.73
N GLY A 45 8.58 -5.85 -5.92
CA GLY A 45 8.84 -5.57 -4.53
C GLY A 45 7.63 -5.23 -3.68
N VAL A 46 7.93 -4.84 -2.44
CA VAL A 46 6.93 -4.48 -1.43
C VAL A 46 7.44 -3.26 -0.66
N LEU A 47 6.53 -2.34 -0.39
CA LEU A 47 6.76 -1.22 0.51
C LEU A 47 5.76 -1.35 1.65
N VAL A 48 6.24 -1.25 2.89
CA VAL A 48 5.40 -1.28 4.08
C VAL A 48 5.44 0.09 4.75
N ALA A 49 4.29 0.65 5.01
CA ALA A 49 4.16 1.96 5.63
C ALA A 49 3.08 1.96 6.72
N THR A 50 3.15 2.95 7.59
CA THR A 50 2.16 3.17 8.66
C THR A 50 1.51 4.53 8.45
N VAL A 51 0.20 4.60 8.51
CA VAL A 51 -0.53 5.87 8.47
C VAL A 51 -0.11 6.72 9.66
N SER A 52 0.40 7.93 9.39
CA SER A 52 1.02 8.79 10.40
C SER A 52 0.26 10.08 10.69
N GLY A 53 -0.86 10.32 10.02
CA GLY A 53 -1.63 11.54 10.21
C GLY A 53 -3.00 11.48 9.57
N THR A 54 -3.64 12.65 9.47
CA THR A 54 -4.97 12.78 8.91
C THR A 54 -4.95 13.05 7.41
N PRO A 55 -5.98 12.62 6.67
CA PRO A 55 -6.09 12.92 5.24
C PRO A 55 -6.13 14.43 4.95
N PHE A 56 -5.61 14.80 3.79
CA PHE A 56 -5.62 16.17 3.31
C PHE A 56 -5.71 16.20 1.78
N THR A 57 -5.91 17.37 1.22
CA THR A 57 -5.87 17.59 -0.22
C THR A 57 -4.67 18.44 -0.60
N SER A 58 -4.14 18.24 -1.82
CA SER A 58 -3.03 19.02 -2.34
C SER A 58 -3.15 19.18 -3.85
N ASN A 59 -2.73 20.33 -4.35
CA ASN A 59 -2.60 20.59 -5.78
C ASN A 59 -1.15 20.55 -6.26
N GLN A 60 -0.22 20.15 -5.40
CA GLN A 60 1.18 20.00 -5.76
C GLN A 60 1.42 18.67 -6.47
N MET A 61 1.95 18.72 -7.69
CA MET A 61 2.33 17.51 -8.43
C MET A 61 3.58 16.90 -7.82
N VAL A 62 3.46 15.68 -7.32
CA VAL A 62 4.62 14.87 -6.85
C VAL A 62 4.76 13.59 -7.65
N TRP A 63 3.67 13.08 -8.21
CA TRP A 63 3.68 11.98 -9.21
C TRP A 63 3.57 12.57 -10.60
N GLU A 64 4.24 11.98 -11.57
CA GLU A 64 4.18 12.42 -12.96
C GLU A 64 2.87 12.02 -13.66
N GLU A 65 2.28 10.90 -13.22
CA GLU A 65 1.15 10.25 -13.89
C GLU A 65 -0.16 11.00 -13.69
N ASP A 66 -0.37 11.56 -12.49
CA ASP A 66 -1.60 12.29 -12.13
C ASP A 66 -1.35 13.11 -10.87
N LEU A 67 -2.26 14.02 -10.58
CA LEU A 67 -2.18 14.87 -9.40
C LEU A 67 -2.35 14.05 -8.11
N TYR A 68 -3.29 13.09 -8.08
CA TYR A 68 -3.67 12.36 -6.87
C TYR A 68 -3.92 13.34 -5.71
N GLU A 69 -4.96 14.16 -5.86
CA GLU A 69 -5.23 15.30 -4.97
C GLU A 69 -5.55 14.92 -3.53
N TYR A 70 -6.16 13.76 -3.31
CA TYR A 70 -6.44 13.24 -1.97
C TYR A 70 -5.22 12.51 -1.46
N ARG A 71 -4.77 12.89 -0.27
CA ARG A 71 -3.51 12.38 0.29
C ARG A 71 -3.66 12.00 1.75
N ILE A 72 -2.84 11.05 2.18
CA ILE A 72 -2.72 10.67 3.58
C ILE A 72 -1.25 10.51 3.94
N PRO A 73 -0.79 11.11 5.05
CA PRO A 73 0.59 10.96 5.48
C PRO A 73 0.88 9.53 5.88
N VAL A 74 2.04 9.04 5.48
CA VAL A 74 2.51 7.72 5.88
C VAL A 74 3.98 7.79 6.32
N HIS A 75 4.34 6.92 7.25
CA HIS A 75 5.73 6.65 7.61
C HIS A 75 6.16 5.38 6.90
N VAL A 76 7.22 5.42 6.13
CA VAL A 76 7.74 4.24 5.42
C VAL A 76 8.57 3.42 6.40
N ASP A 77 8.15 2.18 6.65
CA ASP A 77 8.79 1.28 7.61
C ASP A 77 9.78 0.32 6.95
N LYS A 78 9.44 -0.21 5.76
CA LYS A 78 10.27 -1.15 5.02
C LYS A 78 10.18 -0.89 3.53
N VAL A 79 11.30 -1.06 2.85
CA VAL A 79 11.40 -1.07 1.39
C VAL A 79 12.09 -2.36 0.99
N LEU A 80 11.37 -3.29 0.37
CA LEU A 80 11.88 -4.59 -0.05
C LEU A 80 11.99 -4.61 -1.57
N ARG A 81 13.22 -4.54 -2.06
CA ARG A 81 13.57 -4.50 -3.49
C ARG A 81 14.41 -5.73 -3.86
N GLY A 82 14.63 -5.92 -5.15
CA GLY A 82 15.44 -7.01 -5.66
C GLY A 82 14.83 -8.37 -5.34
N THR A 83 15.65 -9.37 -5.13
CA THR A 83 15.20 -10.75 -4.86
C THR A 83 14.32 -10.83 -3.62
N ALA A 84 14.70 -10.13 -2.55
CA ALA A 84 13.91 -10.08 -1.31
C ALA A 84 12.52 -9.47 -1.55
N GLY A 85 12.44 -8.44 -2.37
CA GLY A 85 11.18 -7.80 -2.72
C GLY A 85 10.28 -8.67 -3.57
N VAL A 86 10.84 -9.37 -4.55
CA VAL A 86 10.10 -10.32 -5.39
C VAL A 86 9.54 -11.45 -4.53
N THR A 87 10.36 -12.03 -3.67
CA THR A 87 9.95 -13.10 -2.76
C THR A 87 8.86 -12.65 -1.80
N ALA A 88 9.02 -11.48 -1.18
CA ALA A 88 8.03 -10.92 -0.25
C ALA A 88 6.70 -10.63 -0.96
N GLY A 89 6.74 -10.07 -2.17
CA GLY A 89 5.55 -9.79 -2.95
C GLY A 89 4.77 -11.05 -3.30
N GLN A 90 5.46 -12.11 -3.68
CA GLN A 90 4.83 -13.41 -3.94
C GLN A 90 4.21 -13.99 -2.66
N ALA A 91 4.93 -13.93 -1.56
CA ALA A 91 4.45 -14.43 -0.27
C ALA A 91 3.20 -13.68 0.22
N VAL A 92 3.16 -12.36 0.05
CA VAL A 92 1.97 -11.56 0.38
C VAL A 92 0.79 -11.98 -0.48
N ARG A 93 0.98 -12.15 -1.80
CA ARG A 93 -0.11 -12.58 -2.69
C ARG A 93 -0.64 -13.97 -2.32
N VAL A 94 0.25 -14.90 -1.96
CA VAL A 94 -0.16 -16.23 -1.48
C VAL A 94 -0.97 -16.11 -0.19
N ALA A 95 -0.51 -15.31 0.77
CA ALA A 95 -1.23 -15.09 2.03
C ALA A 95 -2.63 -14.51 1.78
N LEU A 96 -2.75 -13.52 0.88
CA LEU A 96 -4.04 -12.96 0.50
C LEU A 96 -4.96 -13.99 -0.15
N ALA A 97 -4.42 -14.82 -1.06
CA ALA A 97 -5.19 -15.86 -1.72
C ALA A 97 -5.66 -16.94 -0.74
N VAL A 98 -4.83 -17.30 0.23
CA VAL A 98 -5.22 -18.25 1.30
C VAL A 98 -6.33 -17.67 2.17
N GLY A 99 -6.23 -16.41 2.55
CA GLY A 99 -7.18 -15.78 3.46
C GLY A 99 -8.47 -15.30 2.80
N LEU A 100 -8.41 -14.85 1.55
CA LEU A 100 -9.53 -14.22 0.84
C LEU A 100 -9.99 -14.98 -0.42
N GLY A 101 -9.27 -16.05 -0.79
CA GLY A 101 -9.54 -16.78 -2.02
C GLY A 101 -9.26 -15.93 -3.26
N GLY A 102 -9.96 -16.22 -4.35
CA GLY A 102 -9.79 -15.51 -5.61
C GLY A 102 -10.26 -14.05 -5.61
N TYR A 103 -10.87 -13.60 -4.52
CA TYR A 103 -11.43 -12.25 -4.41
C TYR A 103 -10.45 -11.22 -3.84
N TYR A 104 -9.21 -11.60 -3.57
CA TYR A 104 -8.26 -10.67 -2.94
C TYR A 104 -7.97 -9.43 -3.80
N GLY A 105 -8.11 -9.54 -5.13
CA GLY A 105 -7.96 -8.39 -6.03
C GLY A 105 -8.91 -7.24 -5.73
N ALA A 106 -10.13 -7.53 -5.28
CA ALA A 106 -11.09 -6.50 -4.90
C ALA A 106 -10.60 -5.69 -3.68
N TYR A 107 -9.94 -6.34 -2.73
CA TYR A 107 -9.35 -5.66 -1.57
C TYR A 107 -8.19 -4.74 -1.97
N ILE A 108 -7.39 -5.14 -2.95
CA ILE A 108 -6.30 -4.30 -3.49
C ILE A 108 -6.89 -3.07 -4.18
N MET A 109 -7.90 -3.24 -5.00
CA MET A 109 -8.52 -2.13 -5.74
C MET A 109 -9.25 -1.15 -4.82
N SER A 110 -10.00 -1.65 -3.85
CA SER A 110 -10.77 -0.83 -2.92
C SER A 110 -9.92 -0.31 -1.75
N GLN A 111 -8.75 -0.91 -1.51
CA GLN A 111 -7.91 -0.61 -0.36
C GLN A 111 -8.67 -0.72 0.97
N SER A 112 -9.59 -1.67 1.04
CA SER A 112 -10.39 -1.92 2.21
C SER A 112 -9.56 -2.57 3.31
N LYS A 113 -9.95 -2.34 4.56
CA LYS A 113 -9.29 -2.96 5.70
C LYS A 113 -9.43 -4.50 5.62
N LEU A 114 -8.31 -5.19 5.76
CA LEU A 114 -8.28 -6.66 5.77
C LEU A 114 -8.95 -7.21 7.03
N PRO A 115 -9.64 -8.37 6.92
CA PRO A 115 -10.04 -9.13 8.12
C PRO A 115 -8.81 -9.46 8.99
N ASP A 116 -9.01 -9.55 10.30
CA ASP A 116 -7.91 -9.76 11.24
C ASP A 116 -7.08 -11.01 10.96
N GLU A 117 -7.75 -12.12 10.59
CA GLU A 117 -7.06 -13.37 10.25
C GLU A 117 -6.14 -13.23 9.02
N VAL A 118 -6.57 -12.44 8.04
CA VAL A 118 -5.80 -12.19 6.82
C VAL A 118 -4.62 -11.28 7.12
N GLU A 119 -4.84 -10.25 7.94
CA GLU A 119 -3.75 -9.37 8.39
C GLU A 119 -2.64 -10.17 9.07
N GLU A 120 -3.00 -11.12 9.95
CA GLU A 120 -2.02 -11.98 10.62
C GLU A 120 -1.24 -12.83 9.63
N LEU A 121 -1.90 -13.39 8.61
CA LEU A 121 -1.21 -14.15 7.57
C LEU A 121 -0.20 -13.29 6.80
N VAL A 122 -0.58 -12.07 6.45
CA VAL A 122 0.32 -11.14 5.75
C VAL A 122 1.49 -10.75 6.64
N LYS A 123 1.26 -10.48 7.92
CA LYS A 123 2.33 -10.15 8.87
C LYS A 123 3.37 -11.24 9.00
N THR A 124 2.96 -12.51 8.93
CA THR A 124 3.92 -13.63 9.07
C THR A 124 4.90 -13.73 7.90
N VAL A 125 4.60 -13.15 6.76
CA VAL A 125 5.45 -13.19 5.55
C VAL A 125 6.19 -11.87 5.29
N LEU A 126 5.97 -10.89 6.12
CA LEU A 126 6.65 -9.61 6.12
C LEU A 126 7.54 -9.52 7.36
#